data_cd7808c55999fb18c260cb22db8bcf38
#
_entry.id   cd7808c55999fb18c260cb22db8bcf38
#
_cell.length_a   1.000
_cell.length_b   1.000
_cell.length_c   1.000
_cell.angle_alpha   90.00
_cell.angle_beta   90.00
_cell.angle_gamma   90.00
#
_symmetry.space_group_name_H-M   'P 1'
#
loop_
_entity.id
_entity.type
_entity.pdbx_description
1 polymer ?
#
loop_
_entity_poly.entity_id
_entity_poly.type
_entity_poly.pdbx_seq_one_letter_code
_entity_poly.pdbx_strand_id
1 'polypeptide(L)'
;MKNADWILYNGVVRTLTGSGDASALAIAGGRILAFGSDADILALAGAETRTTDLAGACVLPAFNDSHCHLRMTGEGAERVDLRGARSRDEIILRCRKYAEGRDFSNGEWIVGYGFDHNIFPDRALPDMMVLVPGNCLSKSRR
;
A
#
# COMPACT_ATOMS: atom_id res chain seq x y z
N MET A 1 25.49 24.22 -18.93
CA MET A 1 24.28 23.37 -18.74
C MET A 1 24.14 23.08 -17.24
N LYS A 2 22.95 23.01 -16.70
CA LYS A 2 22.75 22.67 -15.28
C LYS A 2 22.89 21.16 -15.16
N ASN A 3 23.85 20.67 -14.36
CA ASN A 3 24.01 19.26 -14.12
C ASN A 3 22.86 18.76 -13.24
N ALA A 4 22.53 17.48 -13.34
CA ALA A 4 21.57 16.84 -12.46
C ALA A 4 22.16 16.67 -11.05
N ASP A 5 21.34 16.81 -10.02
CA ASP A 5 21.69 16.48 -8.64
C ASP A 5 21.54 14.98 -8.40
N TRP A 6 20.54 14.37 -9.05
CA TRP A 6 20.24 12.96 -8.92
C TRP A 6 19.71 12.38 -10.24
N ILE A 7 20.19 11.21 -10.62
CA ILE A 7 19.75 10.46 -11.79
C ILE A 7 19.29 9.08 -11.35
N LEU A 8 18.10 8.70 -11.79
CA LEU A 8 17.56 7.35 -11.73
C LEU A 8 17.64 6.75 -13.13
N TYR A 9 18.20 5.55 -13.29
CA TYR A 9 18.39 4.93 -14.63
C TYR A 9 18.09 3.42 -14.57
N ASN A 10 18.05 2.76 -15.73
CA ASN A 10 17.79 1.33 -15.87
C ASN A 10 16.45 0.91 -15.23
N GLY A 11 15.38 1.67 -15.50
CA GLY A 11 14.05 1.40 -14.96
C GLY A 11 12.92 1.62 -15.95
N VAL A 12 11.71 1.72 -15.45
CA VAL A 12 10.52 2.10 -16.23
C VAL A 12 9.92 3.35 -15.63
N VAL A 13 10.11 4.49 -16.27
CA VAL A 13 9.57 5.79 -15.83
C VAL A 13 8.27 6.06 -16.54
N ARG A 14 7.15 5.94 -15.83
CA ARG A 14 5.80 6.23 -16.31
C ARG A 14 5.48 7.71 -16.13
N THR A 15 5.56 8.51 -17.16
CA THR A 15 5.35 9.97 -17.06
C THR A 15 3.89 10.35 -16.85
N LEU A 16 2.96 9.53 -17.32
CA LEU A 16 1.51 9.77 -17.33
C LEU A 16 1.09 11.07 -18.06
N THR A 17 1.98 11.64 -18.89
CA THR A 17 1.74 12.89 -19.62
C THR A 17 1.40 12.69 -21.10
N GLY A 18 1.28 11.45 -21.56
CA GLY A 18 1.11 11.12 -22.99
C GLY A 18 2.42 11.11 -23.80
N SER A 19 3.55 11.48 -23.20
CA SER A 19 4.86 11.49 -23.87
C SER A 19 5.52 10.11 -23.98
N GLY A 20 4.82 9.06 -23.53
CA GLY A 20 5.36 7.71 -23.45
C GLY A 20 6.18 7.45 -22.18
N ASP A 21 6.72 6.23 -22.12
CA ASP A 21 7.59 5.79 -21.01
C ASP A 21 9.05 6.12 -21.33
N ALA A 22 9.84 6.31 -20.28
CA ALA A 22 11.28 6.51 -20.36
C ALA A 22 12.00 5.42 -19.53
N SER A 23 13.33 5.28 -19.71
CA SER A 23 14.13 4.38 -18.90
C SER A 23 14.86 5.08 -17.76
N ALA A 24 15.00 6.41 -17.86
CA ALA A 24 15.73 7.22 -16.89
C ALA A 24 15.09 8.58 -16.62
N LEU A 25 15.45 9.16 -15.47
CA LEU A 25 14.96 10.43 -14.96
C LEU A 25 16.11 11.21 -14.32
N ALA A 26 16.25 12.49 -14.66
CA ALA A 26 17.17 13.43 -14.02
C ALA A 26 16.42 14.43 -13.15
N ILE A 27 16.96 14.72 -11.97
CA ILE A 27 16.41 15.65 -10.98
C ILE A 27 17.46 16.73 -10.71
N ALA A 28 17.04 18.00 -10.65
CA ALA A 28 17.87 19.13 -10.25
C ALA A 28 17.05 20.13 -9.43
N GLY A 29 17.57 20.55 -8.28
CA GLY A 29 16.89 21.51 -7.39
C GLY A 29 15.52 21.02 -6.91
N GLY A 30 15.36 19.72 -6.69
CA GLY A 30 14.09 19.11 -6.25
C GLY A 30 13.00 19.04 -7.34
N ARG A 31 13.37 19.25 -8.61
CA ARG A 31 12.44 19.20 -9.76
C ARG A 31 12.95 18.24 -10.81
N ILE A 32 12.03 17.66 -11.57
CA ILE A 32 12.37 16.86 -12.74
C ILE A 32 13.03 17.79 -13.77
N LEU A 33 14.28 17.48 -14.13
CA LEU A 33 15.05 18.20 -15.14
C LEU A 33 14.77 17.64 -16.54
N ALA A 34 14.82 16.32 -16.68
CA ALA A 34 14.57 15.61 -17.92
C ALA A 34 14.21 14.15 -17.65
N PHE A 35 13.61 13.49 -18.63
CA PHE A 35 13.42 12.05 -18.68
C PHE A 35 13.65 11.57 -20.12
N GLY A 36 14.08 10.33 -20.29
CA GLY A 36 14.42 9.79 -21.61
C GLY A 36 15.13 8.45 -21.53
N SER A 37 15.99 8.19 -22.51
CA SER A 37 16.86 7.01 -22.48
C SER A 37 17.95 7.13 -21.40
N ASP A 38 18.45 6.00 -20.93
CA ASP A 38 19.57 5.97 -19.98
C ASP A 38 20.77 6.78 -20.49
N ALA A 39 21.10 6.62 -21.77
CA ALA A 39 22.25 7.30 -22.38
C ALA A 39 22.10 8.83 -22.36
N ASP A 40 20.91 9.33 -22.71
CA ASP A 40 20.67 10.80 -22.78
C ASP A 40 20.65 11.38 -21.34
N ILE A 41 20.09 10.68 -20.40
CA ILE A 41 19.95 11.17 -19.03
C ILE A 41 21.25 11.06 -18.25
N LEU A 42 22.03 10.00 -18.43
CA LEU A 42 23.36 9.87 -17.80
C LEU A 42 24.35 10.91 -18.33
N ALA A 43 24.16 11.41 -19.54
CA ALA A 43 24.98 12.52 -20.09
C ALA A 43 24.78 13.83 -19.31
N LEU A 44 23.76 13.98 -18.49
CA LEU A 44 23.51 15.13 -17.62
C LEU A 44 24.24 15.04 -16.28
N ALA A 45 24.97 13.95 -16.03
CA ALA A 45 25.70 13.77 -14.78
C ALA A 45 26.89 14.72 -14.69
N GLY A 46 27.12 15.29 -13.53
CA GLY A 46 28.33 16.02 -13.15
C GLY A 46 29.07 15.28 -12.02
N ALA A 47 30.18 15.86 -11.57
CA ALA A 47 31.03 15.25 -10.52
C ALA A 47 30.27 14.93 -9.21
N GLU A 48 29.28 15.76 -8.87
CA GLU A 48 28.49 15.65 -7.64
C GLU A 48 27.14 14.96 -7.85
N THR A 49 26.85 14.47 -9.07
CA THR A 49 25.56 13.83 -9.37
C THR A 49 25.46 12.46 -8.70
N ARG A 50 24.46 12.28 -7.85
CA ARG A 50 24.07 10.96 -7.35
C ARG A 50 23.43 10.15 -8.46
N THR A 51 23.81 8.89 -8.64
CA THR A 51 23.13 7.96 -9.55
C THR A 51 22.53 6.80 -8.79
N THR A 52 21.39 6.30 -9.25
CA THR A 52 20.72 5.13 -8.69
C THR A 52 20.26 4.22 -9.82
N ASP A 53 20.74 2.99 -9.82
CA ASP A 53 20.26 1.93 -10.69
C ASP A 53 18.93 1.43 -10.16
N LEU A 54 17.89 1.50 -10.98
CA LEU A 54 16.54 1.04 -10.64
C LEU A 54 16.37 -0.47 -10.82
N ALA A 55 17.30 -1.14 -11.48
CA ALA A 55 17.24 -2.58 -11.74
C ALA A 55 15.88 -3.05 -12.30
N GLY A 56 15.30 -2.27 -13.21
CA GLY A 56 13.99 -2.53 -13.80
C GLY A 56 12.78 -2.07 -12.97
N ALA A 57 13.00 -1.45 -11.80
CA ALA A 57 11.90 -0.94 -10.99
C ALA A 57 11.14 0.19 -11.70
N CYS A 58 9.85 0.31 -11.37
CA CYS A 58 8.98 1.33 -11.94
C CYS A 58 8.99 2.61 -11.10
N VAL A 59 9.12 3.76 -11.76
CA VAL A 59 8.97 5.10 -11.18
C VAL A 59 7.66 5.71 -11.65
N LEU A 60 6.86 6.18 -10.73
CA LEU A 60 5.57 6.82 -10.96
C LEU A 60 5.54 8.19 -10.26
N PRO A 61 4.74 9.15 -10.76
CA PRO A 61 4.37 10.32 -9.95
C PRO A 61 3.73 9.87 -8.63
N ALA A 62 4.03 10.57 -7.55
CA ALA A 62 3.41 10.29 -6.27
C ALA A 62 1.89 10.51 -6.33
N PHE A 63 1.15 9.73 -5.55
CA PHE A 63 -0.28 9.91 -5.43
C PHE A 63 -0.60 11.19 -4.64
N ASN A 64 -1.54 11.96 -5.14
CA ASN A 64 -2.11 13.11 -4.45
C ASN A 64 -3.61 12.85 -4.29
N ASP A 65 -4.02 12.42 -3.11
CA ASP A 65 -5.41 12.17 -2.78
C ASP A 65 -5.98 13.40 -2.06
N SER A 66 -6.83 14.15 -2.75
CA SER A 66 -7.48 15.36 -2.21
C SER A 66 -8.65 15.06 -1.29
N HIS A 67 -9.11 13.81 -1.20
CA HIS A 67 -10.20 13.37 -0.33
C HIS A 67 -9.86 12.05 0.35
N CYS A 68 -9.02 12.09 1.35
CA CYS A 68 -8.57 10.91 2.08
C CYS A 68 -9.08 10.92 3.53
N HIS A 69 -9.67 9.80 3.95
CA HIS A 69 -10.00 9.54 5.35
C HIS A 69 -8.81 8.87 6.06
N LEU A 70 -7.69 9.60 6.18
CA LEU A 70 -6.42 9.08 6.69
C LEU A 70 -6.56 8.34 8.02
N ARG A 71 -7.35 8.89 8.96
CA ARG A 71 -7.62 8.23 10.24
C ARG A 71 -8.29 6.87 10.05
N MET A 72 -9.33 6.79 9.20
CA MET A 72 -10.05 5.53 8.94
C MET A 72 -9.14 4.51 8.23
N THR A 73 -8.26 4.98 7.36
CA THR A 73 -7.28 4.14 6.67
C THR A 73 -6.26 3.57 7.68
N GLY A 74 -5.73 4.41 8.57
CA GLY A 74 -4.84 3.97 9.64
C GLY A 74 -5.51 3.00 10.61
N GLU A 75 -6.71 3.33 11.09
CA GLU A 75 -7.50 2.41 11.94
C GLU A 75 -7.82 1.08 11.23
N GLY A 76 -8.03 1.11 9.91
CA GLY A 76 -8.24 -0.08 9.10
C GLY A 76 -7.01 -1.00 9.03
N ALA A 77 -5.80 -0.42 9.00
CA ALA A 77 -4.55 -1.18 9.03
C ALA A 77 -4.32 -1.93 10.36
N GLU A 78 -4.91 -1.42 11.45
CA GLU A 78 -4.87 -2.03 12.79
C GLU A 78 -6.04 -3.00 13.05
N ARG A 79 -6.80 -3.37 12.01
CA ARG A 79 -8.00 -4.20 12.12
C ARG A 79 -7.97 -5.35 11.12
N VAL A 80 -8.74 -6.41 11.41
CA VAL A 80 -8.91 -7.53 10.48
C VAL A 80 -9.85 -7.13 9.34
N ASP A 81 -9.37 -7.22 8.11
CA ASP A 81 -10.23 -7.04 6.93
C ASP A 81 -11.08 -8.29 6.71
N LEU A 82 -12.39 -8.16 6.95
CA LEU A 82 -13.37 -9.21 6.80
C LEU A 82 -14.24 -9.04 5.54
N ARG A 83 -13.92 -8.06 4.68
CA ARG A 83 -14.68 -7.84 3.44
C ARG A 83 -14.63 -9.08 2.56
N GLY A 84 -15.80 -9.47 2.05
CA GLY A 84 -15.95 -10.65 1.20
C GLY A 84 -15.79 -12.00 1.90
N ALA A 85 -15.69 -12.04 3.23
CA ALA A 85 -15.76 -13.30 3.97
C ALA A 85 -17.12 -13.97 3.76
N ARG A 86 -17.13 -15.24 3.33
CA ARG A 86 -18.35 -15.96 2.91
C ARG A 86 -18.90 -16.90 3.96
N SER A 87 -18.20 -17.06 5.08
CA SER A 87 -18.61 -17.92 6.19
C SER A 87 -18.01 -17.44 7.51
N ARG A 88 -18.59 -17.97 8.61
CA ARG A 88 -18.05 -17.77 9.97
C ARG A 88 -16.64 -18.34 10.10
N ASP A 89 -16.41 -19.52 9.52
CA ASP A 89 -15.10 -20.17 9.58
C ASP A 89 -14.02 -19.33 8.89
N GLU A 90 -14.37 -18.67 7.79
CA GLU A 90 -13.45 -17.75 7.10
C GLU A 90 -13.15 -16.51 7.97
N ILE A 91 -14.14 -15.95 8.68
CA ILE A 91 -13.91 -14.87 9.64
C ILE A 91 -12.94 -15.31 10.72
N ILE A 92 -13.17 -16.48 11.31
CA ILE A 92 -12.32 -17.05 12.36
C ILE A 92 -10.89 -17.25 11.86
N LEU A 93 -10.75 -17.81 10.67
CA LEU A 93 -9.44 -18.05 10.05
C LEU A 93 -8.67 -16.73 9.88
N ARG A 94 -9.34 -15.69 9.37
CA ARG A 94 -8.72 -14.36 9.19
C ARG A 94 -8.33 -13.73 10.53
N CYS A 95 -9.17 -13.83 11.56
CA CYS A 95 -8.85 -13.35 12.90
C CYS A 95 -7.67 -14.11 13.51
N ARG A 96 -7.62 -15.43 13.38
CA ARG A 96 -6.48 -16.23 13.85
C ARG A 96 -5.18 -15.84 13.16
N LYS A 97 -5.20 -15.72 11.84
CA LYS A 97 -4.04 -15.28 11.07
C LYS A 97 -3.55 -13.89 11.48
N TYR A 98 -4.47 -12.99 11.77
CA TYR A 98 -4.13 -11.66 12.26
C TYR A 98 -3.49 -11.70 13.66
N ALA A 99 -3.91 -12.64 14.51
CA ALA A 99 -3.37 -12.83 15.84
C ALA A 99 -1.99 -13.49 15.87
N GLU A 100 -1.60 -14.18 14.80
CA GLU A 100 -0.29 -14.82 14.70
C GLU A 100 0.86 -13.82 14.88
N GLY A 101 1.76 -14.11 15.84
CA GLY A 101 2.91 -13.27 16.13
C GLY A 101 2.62 -11.96 16.86
N ARG A 102 1.37 -11.75 17.32
CA ARG A 102 0.95 -10.59 18.11
C ARG A 102 0.65 -11.01 19.55
N ASP A 103 0.97 -10.15 20.50
CA ASP A 103 0.67 -10.38 21.91
C ASP A 103 -0.62 -9.64 22.31
N PHE A 104 -1.63 -10.39 22.69
CA PHE A 104 -2.92 -9.91 23.21
C PHE A 104 -3.12 -10.24 24.69
N SER A 105 -2.04 -10.56 25.42
CA SER A 105 -2.10 -10.92 26.84
C SER A 105 -2.59 -9.77 27.74
N ASN A 106 -2.48 -8.53 27.25
CA ASN A 106 -2.98 -7.32 27.93
C ASN A 106 -4.50 -7.13 27.85
N GLY A 107 -5.23 -8.05 27.22
CA GLY A 107 -6.69 -7.99 27.07
C GLY A 107 -7.18 -7.07 25.93
N GLU A 108 -6.30 -6.70 25.00
CA GLU A 108 -6.71 -5.98 23.79
C GLU A 108 -7.69 -6.77 22.94
N TRP A 109 -8.61 -6.04 22.28
CA TRP A 109 -9.58 -6.62 21.39
C TRP A 109 -9.05 -6.74 19.96
N ILE A 110 -9.25 -7.89 19.36
CA ILE A 110 -9.11 -8.03 17.91
C ILE A 110 -10.38 -7.46 17.26
N VAL A 111 -10.22 -6.37 16.54
CA VAL A 111 -11.34 -5.69 15.87
C VAL A 111 -11.31 -6.02 14.38
N GLY A 112 -12.42 -6.53 13.85
CA GLY A 112 -12.60 -6.75 12.42
C GLY A 112 -13.63 -5.79 11.82
N TYR A 113 -13.60 -5.61 10.52
CA TYR A 113 -14.55 -4.74 9.81
C TYR A 113 -14.96 -5.30 8.45
N GLY A 114 -16.14 -4.88 7.99
CA GLY A 114 -16.54 -5.03 6.60
C GLY A 114 -17.15 -6.37 6.22
N PHE A 115 -17.43 -7.30 7.16
CA PHE A 115 -18.18 -8.50 6.80
C PHE A 115 -19.66 -8.18 6.51
N ASP A 116 -20.26 -8.98 5.66
CA ASP A 116 -21.69 -8.94 5.33
C ASP A 116 -22.27 -10.35 5.56
N HIS A 117 -23.09 -10.50 6.60
CA HIS A 117 -23.71 -11.78 6.92
C HIS A 117 -24.76 -12.23 5.89
N ASN A 118 -25.27 -11.31 5.05
CA ASN A 118 -26.23 -11.66 4.02
C ASN A 118 -25.64 -12.56 2.92
N ILE A 119 -24.32 -12.57 2.78
CA ILE A 119 -23.62 -13.47 1.85
C ILE A 119 -23.31 -14.84 2.45
N PHE A 120 -23.59 -15.05 3.73
CA PHE A 120 -23.42 -16.35 4.37
C PHE A 120 -24.54 -17.31 3.98
N PRO A 121 -24.27 -18.62 3.87
CA PRO A 121 -25.26 -19.61 3.48
C PRO A 121 -26.51 -19.60 4.37
N ASP A 122 -26.36 -19.37 5.67
CA ASP A 122 -27.42 -19.32 6.66
C ASP A 122 -27.93 -17.90 6.97
N ARG A 123 -27.29 -16.87 6.41
CA ARG A 123 -27.57 -15.45 6.65
C ARG A 123 -27.61 -15.07 8.14
N ALA A 124 -27.03 -15.88 9.00
CA ALA A 124 -27.03 -15.64 10.43
C ALA A 124 -25.81 -14.80 10.85
N LEU A 125 -26.02 -13.91 11.81
CA LEU A 125 -24.92 -13.18 12.43
C LEU A 125 -23.99 -14.18 13.14
N PRO A 126 -22.66 -14.04 12.99
CA PRO A 126 -21.74 -14.86 13.73
C PRO A 126 -21.82 -14.52 15.22
N ASP A 127 -21.86 -15.55 16.07
CA ASP A 127 -21.60 -15.38 17.49
C ASP A 127 -20.09 -15.21 17.68
N MET A 128 -19.68 -13.98 17.94
CA MET A 128 -18.28 -13.53 17.84
C MET A 128 -17.47 -13.80 19.11
N MET A 129 -18.09 -14.33 20.15
CA MET A 129 -17.45 -14.45 21.48
C MET A 129 -16.55 -15.68 21.66
N VAL A 130 -16.41 -16.57 20.68
CA VAL A 130 -15.98 -17.95 20.99
C VAL A 130 -14.55 -18.30 20.60
N LEU A 131 -13.76 -17.50 19.84
CA LEU A 131 -12.79 -18.19 19.00
C LEU A 131 -11.36 -17.70 18.93
N VAL A 132 -10.96 -16.70 19.68
CA VAL A 132 -9.53 -16.30 19.72
C VAL A 132 -9.13 -15.99 21.17
N PRO A 133 -7.97 -16.40 21.64
CA PRO A 133 -7.37 -15.85 22.85
C PRO A 133 -7.16 -14.35 22.63
N GLY A 134 -7.98 -13.51 23.27
CA GLY A 134 -8.14 -12.10 22.96
C GLY A 134 -9.54 -11.85 22.38
N ASN A 135 -10.24 -10.90 22.94
CA ASN A 135 -11.63 -10.61 22.60
C ASN A 135 -11.75 -10.12 21.16
N CYS A 136 -12.68 -10.67 20.38
CA CYS A 136 -12.95 -10.24 19.01
C CYS A 136 -14.29 -9.50 18.94
N LEU A 137 -14.28 -8.23 18.51
CA LEU A 137 -15.46 -7.46 18.17
C LEU A 137 -15.54 -7.24 16.68
N SER A 138 -16.68 -7.50 16.07
CA SER A 138 -16.93 -7.12 14.70
C SER A 138 -18.09 -6.14 14.59
N LYS A 139 -17.99 -5.21 13.64
CA LYS A 139 -19.06 -4.27 13.31
C LYS A 139 -19.58 -4.61 11.92
N SER A 140 -20.86 -5.02 11.81
CA SER A 140 -21.49 -5.15 10.51
C SER A 140 -21.75 -3.77 9.90
N ARG A 141 -21.68 -3.64 8.57
CA ARG A 141 -22.29 -2.50 7.89
C ARG A 141 -23.80 -2.73 7.87
N ARG A 142 -24.53 -1.74 8.33
CA ARG A 142 -25.97 -1.61 8.04
C ARG A 142 -26.13 -0.98 6.67
#